data_75714ea14c1b54c495baebfe707c328d
#
_entry.id   75714ea14c1b54c495baebfe707c328d
#
_cell.length_a   1.000
_cell.length_b   1.000
_cell.length_c   1.000
_cell.angle_alpha   90.00
_cell.angle_beta   90.00
_cell.angle_gamma   90.00
#
_symmetry.space_group_name_H-M   'P 1'
#
loop_
_entity.id
_entity.type
_entity.pdbx_description
1 polymer ?
#
loop_
_entity_poly.entity_id
_entity_poly.type
_entity_poly.pdbx_seq_one_letter_code
_entity_poly.pdbx_strand_id
1 'polypeptide(L)'
;MNLDALKLEICCAARFLYRAGMSAANAGHISVTIAEDRMLVNRFGPSFATMHPADILTVDYNGRVLEHDPSVSPYVNDTINLHAVIHRYNPQIAAVLHTHPPAAVTWSTFHKVPEIYDQESCIIAGDIAIVEDEFEGIASSEDRVRPFAEALGKKPLVLLPNHGAITTGRDVRTAMVRMILLEGACARNISVAAAARATGMTPHAISQDHALTAKQELAKIPFLEPLWEDFLKRLRQSDPDLFTTKVAATA
;
A
#
# COMPACT_ATOMS: atom_id res chain seq x y z
N MET A 1 -16.16 -3.29 15.88
CA MET A 1 -15.55 -3.26 14.53
C MET A 1 -16.31 -4.26 13.66
N ASN A 2 -16.73 -3.88 12.46
CA ASN A 2 -17.40 -4.80 11.54
C ASN A 2 -16.32 -5.43 10.63
N LEU A 3 -15.95 -6.69 10.89
CA LEU A 3 -14.88 -7.38 10.16
C LEU A 3 -15.22 -7.63 8.70
N ASP A 4 -16.49 -7.92 8.37
CA ASP A 4 -16.92 -8.15 6.99
C ASP A 4 -16.78 -6.88 6.14
N ALA A 5 -17.17 -5.73 6.70
CA ALA A 5 -16.98 -4.45 6.04
C ALA A 5 -15.48 -4.16 5.81
N LEU A 6 -14.63 -4.50 6.78
CA LEU A 6 -13.19 -4.28 6.67
C LEU A 6 -12.54 -5.24 5.66
N LYS A 7 -12.96 -6.51 5.61
CA LYS A 7 -12.53 -7.46 4.57
C LYS A 7 -12.92 -6.97 3.17
N LEU A 8 -14.13 -6.44 3.00
CA LEU A 8 -14.58 -5.85 1.74
C LEU A 8 -13.72 -4.62 1.37
N GLU A 9 -13.41 -3.75 2.35
CA GLU A 9 -12.58 -2.56 2.13
C GLU A 9 -11.17 -2.93 1.65
N ILE A 10 -10.54 -3.96 2.24
CA ILE A 10 -9.25 -4.51 1.79
C ILE A 10 -9.35 -4.96 0.32
N CYS A 11 -10.40 -5.71 -0.03
CA CYS A 11 -10.59 -6.20 -1.39
C CYS A 11 -10.84 -5.05 -2.39
N CYS A 12 -11.61 -4.05 -2.02
CA CYS A 12 -11.84 -2.86 -2.85
C CYS A 12 -10.52 -2.12 -3.13
N ALA A 13 -9.69 -1.93 -2.11
CA ALA A 13 -8.37 -1.30 -2.27
C ALA A 13 -7.46 -2.14 -3.18
N ALA A 14 -7.42 -3.46 -2.99
CA ALA A 14 -6.64 -4.38 -3.81
C ALA A 14 -7.04 -4.33 -5.29
N ARG A 15 -8.35 -4.48 -5.58
CA ARG A 15 -8.89 -4.42 -6.95
C ARG A 15 -8.61 -3.08 -7.62
N PHE A 16 -8.76 -1.98 -6.86
CA PHE A 16 -8.47 -0.65 -7.37
C PHE A 16 -6.99 -0.49 -7.75
N LEU A 17 -6.07 -0.91 -6.88
CA LEU A 17 -4.62 -0.86 -7.15
C LEU A 17 -4.23 -1.71 -8.36
N TYR A 18 -4.84 -2.89 -8.52
CA TYR A 18 -4.63 -3.69 -9.71
C TYR A 18 -5.06 -2.95 -10.99
N ARG A 19 -6.27 -2.37 -11.00
CA ARG A 19 -6.78 -1.61 -12.15
C ARG A 19 -5.97 -0.35 -12.45
N ALA A 20 -5.35 0.22 -11.44
CA ALA A 20 -4.43 1.34 -11.58
C ALA A 20 -3.00 0.91 -12.03
N GLY A 21 -2.78 -0.38 -12.29
CA GLY A 21 -1.49 -0.90 -12.76
C GLY A 21 -0.42 -0.99 -11.66
N MET A 22 -0.79 -0.90 -10.38
CA MET A 22 0.15 -0.88 -9.25
C MET A 22 0.42 -2.26 -8.64
N SER A 23 -0.20 -3.30 -9.19
CA SER A 23 0.05 -4.69 -8.81
C SER A 23 -0.14 -5.57 -10.04
N ALA A 24 0.88 -6.33 -10.37
CA ALA A 24 0.82 -7.39 -11.38
C ALA A 24 0.97 -8.75 -10.69
N ALA A 25 0.47 -9.80 -11.31
CA ALA A 25 0.51 -11.16 -10.78
C ALA A 25 -0.12 -11.25 -9.36
N ASN A 26 0.40 -12.15 -8.50
CA ASN A 26 -0.09 -12.41 -7.14
C ASN A 26 0.83 -11.81 -6.06
N ALA A 27 1.63 -10.83 -6.42
CA ALA A 27 2.48 -10.10 -5.48
C ALA A 27 1.74 -8.87 -4.95
N GLY A 28 1.65 -8.77 -3.65
CA GLY A 28 1.01 -7.68 -2.93
C GLY A 28 0.24 -8.16 -1.71
N HIS A 29 0.33 -7.38 -0.65
CA HIS A 29 -0.30 -7.72 0.63
C HIS A 29 -0.90 -6.47 1.26
N ILE A 30 -2.06 -6.63 1.87
CA ILE A 30 -2.73 -5.59 2.67
C ILE A 30 -3.09 -6.21 4.01
N SER A 31 -2.67 -5.58 5.09
CA SER A 31 -3.07 -6.00 6.43
C SER A 31 -3.69 -4.85 7.22
N VAL A 32 -4.56 -5.22 8.16
CA VAL A 32 -5.17 -4.30 9.11
C VAL A 32 -5.18 -4.90 10.49
N THR A 33 -4.63 -4.20 11.47
CA THR A 33 -4.70 -4.59 12.88
C THR A 33 -6.14 -4.56 13.37
N ILE A 34 -6.58 -5.62 14.03
CA ILE A 34 -7.93 -5.74 14.62
C ILE A 34 -7.93 -5.95 16.14
N ALA A 35 -6.77 -6.32 16.69
CA ALA A 35 -6.49 -6.44 18.11
C ALA A 35 -4.98 -6.30 18.34
N GLU A 36 -4.53 -6.31 19.59
CA GLU A 36 -3.13 -6.11 19.98
C GLU A 36 -2.15 -7.09 19.28
N ASP A 37 -2.59 -8.31 19.04
CA ASP A 37 -1.78 -9.39 18.45
C ASP A 37 -2.37 -9.99 17.17
N ARG A 38 -3.36 -9.33 16.54
CA ARG A 38 -4.15 -9.91 15.44
C ARG A 38 -4.35 -8.91 14.32
N MET A 39 -4.31 -9.42 13.09
CA MET A 39 -4.60 -8.65 11.90
C MET A 39 -5.45 -9.44 10.90
N LEU A 40 -6.18 -8.71 10.07
CA LEU A 40 -6.66 -9.20 8.79
C LEU A 40 -5.56 -9.07 7.76
N VAL A 41 -5.41 -10.08 6.89
CA VAL A 41 -4.47 -10.04 5.78
C VAL A 41 -4.97 -10.93 4.64
N ASN A 42 -4.68 -10.57 3.40
CA ASN A 42 -5.00 -11.44 2.28
C ASN A 42 -4.11 -12.71 2.27
N ARG A 43 -4.73 -13.87 1.96
CA ARG A 43 -3.98 -15.10 1.75
C ARG A 43 -3.08 -15.01 0.52
N PHE A 44 -2.09 -15.87 0.44
CA PHE A 44 -1.30 -16.05 -0.77
C PHE A 44 -2.08 -16.86 -1.82
N GLY A 45 -1.94 -16.46 -3.08
CA GLY A 45 -2.52 -17.15 -4.24
C GLY A 45 -3.32 -16.22 -5.14
N PRO A 46 -4.47 -15.65 -4.73
CA PRO A 46 -5.20 -14.71 -5.57
C PRO A 46 -4.37 -13.45 -5.84
N SER A 47 -4.45 -12.97 -7.08
CA SER A 47 -3.95 -11.63 -7.39
C SER A 47 -4.93 -10.57 -6.86
N PHE A 48 -4.47 -9.33 -6.78
CA PHE A 48 -5.35 -8.21 -6.46
C PHE A 48 -6.53 -8.07 -7.45
N ALA A 49 -6.38 -8.58 -8.69
CA ALA A 49 -7.44 -8.58 -9.70
C ALA A 49 -8.69 -9.37 -9.31
N THR A 50 -8.53 -10.43 -8.55
CA THR A 50 -9.61 -11.40 -8.24
C THR A 50 -9.87 -11.55 -6.75
N MET A 51 -9.21 -10.74 -5.91
CA MET A 51 -9.33 -10.83 -4.47
C MET A 51 -10.78 -10.63 -4.00
N HIS A 52 -11.23 -11.50 -3.11
CA HIS A 52 -12.60 -11.52 -2.58
C HIS A 52 -12.55 -11.56 -1.03
N PRO A 53 -13.58 -11.10 -0.31
CA PRO A 53 -13.60 -11.14 1.16
C PRO A 53 -13.29 -12.52 1.79
N ALA A 54 -13.62 -13.62 1.11
CA ALA A 54 -13.21 -14.97 1.52
C ALA A 54 -11.69 -15.18 1.53
N ASP A 55 -10.93 -14.39 0.77
CA ASP A 55 -9.46 -14.48 0.71
C ASP A 55 -8.78 -13.72 1.85
N ILE A 56 -9.55 -13.04 2.72
CA ILE A 56 -9.01 -12.29 3.85
C ILE A 56 -9.08 -13.13 5.11
N LEU A 57 -7.90 -13.46 5.62
CA LEU A 57 -7.69 -14.29 6.80
C LEU A 57 -7.58 -13.43 8.06
N THR A 58 -7.96 -14.00 9.21
CA THR A 58 -7.53 -13.50 10.52
C THR A 58 -6.30 -14.29 10.96
N VAL A 59 -5.20 -13.58 11.23
CA VAL A 59 -3.94 -14.21 11.67
C VAL A 59 -3.39 -13.51 12.91
N ASP A 60 -2.65 -14.25 13.74
CA ASP A 60 -1.84 -13.63 14.78
C ASP A 60 -0.48 -13.13 14.23
N TYR A 61 0.25 -12.34 15.02
CA TYR A 61 1.55 -11.80 14.60
C TYR A 61 2.68 -12.86 14.55
N ASN A 62 2.39 -14.12 14.82
CA ASN A 62 3.29 -15.26 14.60
C ASN A 62 2.96 -16.00 13.29
N GLY A 63 2.01 -15.49 12.51
CA GLY A 63 1.62 -16.07 11.23
C GLY A 63 0.61 -17.22 11.35
N ARG A 64 0.10 -17.51 12.56
CA ARG A 64 -0.91 -18.55 12.75
C ARG A 64 -2.26 -18.07 12.27
N VAL A 65 -2.89 -18.80 11.37
CA VAL A 65 -4.26 -18.54 10.93
C VAL A 65 -5.23 -18.89 12.06
N LEU A 66 -6.01 -17.92 12.47
CA LEU A 66 -7.01 -18.06 13.54
C LEU A 66 -8.42 -18.29 12.97
N GLU A 67 -8.75 -17.57 11.88
CA GLU A 67 -10.04 -17.67 11.21
C GLU A 67 -9.87 -17.51 9.69
N HIS A 68 -10.64 -18.27 8.93
CA HIS A 68 -10.73 -18.17 7.48
C HIS A 68 -12.08 -18.66 6.96
N ASP A 69 -12.44 -18.28 5.75
CA ASP A 69 -13.57 -18.87 5.04
C ASP A 69 -13.25 -20.33 4.66
N PRO A 70 -14.12 -21.30 4.98
CA PRO A 70 -13.86 -22.72 4.69
C PRO A 70 -13.78 -23.05 3.19
N SER A 71 -14.25 -22.15 2.31
CA SER A 71 -14.18 -22.34 0.85
C SER A 71 -12.80 -22.09 0.24
N VAL A 72 -11.85 -21.57 1.03
CA VAL A 72 -10.50 -21.22 0.54
C VAL A 72 -9.41 -21.94 1.35
N SER A 73 -8.28 -22.21 0.71
CA SER A 73 -7.08 -22.65 1.42
C SER A 73 -6.50 -21.49 2.24
N PRO A 74 -6.29 -21.64 3.56
CA PRO A 74 -5.81 -20.58 4.43
C PRO A 74 -4.28 -20.45 4.39
N TYR A 75 -3.68 -20.49 3.21
CA TYR A 75 -2.23 -20.42 3.10
C TYR A 75 -1.74 -18.97 3.15
N VAL A 76 -0.86 -18.68 4.09
CA VAL A 76 -0.01 -17.48 4.15
C VAL A 76 1.43 -17.89 3.87
N ASN A 77 2.17 -17.06 3.15
CA ASN A 77 3.59 -17.28 2.95
C ASN A 77 4.41 -16.52 3.99
N ASP A 78 5.74 -16.68 3.95
CA ASP A 78 6.65 -16.07 4.93
C ASP A 78 6.63 -14.52 4.90
N THR A 79 6.06 -13.91 3.86
CA THR A 79 5.91 -12.44 3.80
C THR A 79 4.93 -11.88 4.83
N ILE A 80 4.18 -12.75 5.52
CA ILE A 80 3.37 -12.36 6.68
C ILE A 80 4.22 -11.66 7.74
N ASN A 81 5.50 -12.04 7.88
CA ASN A 81 6.44 -11.42 8.81
C ASN A 81 6.61 -9.93 8.54
N LEU A 82 6.56 -9.49 7.26
CA LEU A 82 6.60 -8.06 6.92
C LEU A 82 5.52 -7.28 7.69
N HIS A 83 4.29 -7.75 7.64
CA HIS A 83 3.15 -7.10 8.27
C HIS A 83 3.19 -7.23 9.80
N ALA A 84 3.42 -8.44 10.30
CA ALA A 84 3.44 -8.72 11.72
C ALA A 84 4.50 -7.90 12.47
N VAL A 85 5.72 -7.82 11.93
CA VAL A 85 6.80 -7.04 12.51
C VAL A 85 6.50 -5.54 12.45
N ILE A 86 6.01 -5.03 11.32
CA ILE A 86 5.64 -3.62 11.20
C ILE A 86 4.59 -3.23 12.25
N HIS A 87 3.51 -4.02 12.38
CA HIS A 87 2.46 -3.76 13.37
C HIS A 87 2.96 -3.88 14.81
N ARG A 88 3.81 -4.87 15.11
CA ARG A 88 4.38 -5.08 16.45
C ARG A 88 5.26 -3.90 16.88
N TYR A 89 6.11 -3.40 15.99
CA TYR A 89 7.01 -2.28 16.26
C TYR A 89 6.29 -0.93 16.24
N ASN A 90 5.15 -0.84 15.56
CA ASN A 90 4.42 0.41 15.32
C ASN A 90 2.92 0.22 15.62
N PRO A 91 2.51 0.05 16.89
CA PRO A 91 1.11 -0.23 17.24
C PRO A 91 0.14 0.91 16.87
N GLN A 92 0.65 2.10 16.56
CA GLN A 92 -0.15 3.22 16.02
C GLN A 92 -0.51 3.07 14.54
N ILE A 93 0.13 2.15 13.81
CA ILE A 93 -0.17 1.87 12.40
C ILE A 93 -1.31 0.86 12.33
N ALA A 94 -2.48 1.28 11.82
CA ALA A 94 -3.62 0.39 11.70
C ALA A 94 -3.61 -0.42 10.40
N ALA A 95 -3.13 0.14 9.30
CA ALA A 95 -3.07 -0.54 8.00
C ALA A 95 -1.67 -0.49 7.38
N VAL A 96 -1.24 -1.61 6.81
CA VAL A 96 0.01 -1.77 6.05
C VAL A 96 -0.33 -2.31 4.66
N LEU A 97 0.20 -1.66 3.63
CA LEU A 97 0.04 -2.04 2.24
C LEU A 97 1.41 -2.14 1.58
N HIS A 98 1.69 -3.30 1.00
CA HIS A 98 2.89 -3.56 0.21
C HIS A 98 2.50 -4.01 -1.19
N THR A 99 3.12 -3.41 -2.21
CA THR A 99 2.99 -3.82 -3.61
C THR A 99 4.18 -3.33 -4.43
N HIS A 100 4.21 -3.69 -5.72
CA HIS A 100 5.32 -3.41 -6.64
C HIS A 100 4.88 -2.45 -7.75
N PRO A 101 4.60 -1.16 -7.45
CA PRO A 101 4.15 -0.21 -8.46
C PRO A 101 5.30 0.09 -9.44
N PRO A 102 5.07 0.08 -10.76
CA PRO A 102 6.15 0.10 -11.76
C PRO A 102 7.08 1.32 -11.68
N ALA A 103 6.53 2.52 -11.48
CA ALA A 103 7.36 3.71 -11.39
C ALA A 103 8.11 3.79 -10.05
N ALA A 104 7.49 3.36 -8.94
CA ALA A 104 8.16 3.29 -7.64
C ALA A 104 9.31 2.28 -7.67
N VAL A 105 9.10 1.09 -8.26
CA VAL A 105 10.18 0.11 -8.47
C VAL A 105 11.30 0.72 -9.31
N THR A 106 10.96 1.32 -10.47
CA THR A 106 11.96 1.93 -11.35
C THR A 106 12.72 3.04 -10.66
N TRP A 107 12.03 3.95 -9.96
CA TRP A 107 12.68 5.08 -9.28
C TRP A 107 13.54 4.61 -8.10
N SER A 108 13.11 3.59 -7.37
CA SER A 108 13.85 3.06 -6.22
C SER A 108 15.26 2.57 -6.56
N THR A 109 15.51 2.17 -7.82
CA THR A 109 16.83 1.76 -8.30
C THR A 109 17.89 2.86 -8.22
N PHE A 110 17.47 4.12 -8.12
CA PHE A 110 18.38 5.26 -7.92
C PHE A 110 18.74 5.51 -6.46
N HIS A 111 18.17 4.76 -5.51
CA HIS A 111 18.35 4.95 -4.07
C HIS A 111 18.08 6.39 -3.62
N LYS A 112 17.05 7.03 -4.20
CA LYS A 112 16.66 8.41 -3.91
C LYS A 112 15.17 8.53 -3.66
N VAL A 113 14.82 9.37 -2.68
CA VAL A 113 13.44 9.85 -2.52
C VAL A 113 13.08 10.72 -3.72
N PRO A 114 11.87 10.58 -4.31
CA PRO A 114 11.46 11.42 -5.43
C PRO A 114 11.34 12.90 -5.01
N GLU A 115 11.78 13.79 -5.90
CA GLU A 115 11.57 15.22 -5.78
C GLU A 115 10.08 15.58 -5.98
N ILE A 116 9.64 16.69 -5.43
CA ILE A 116 8.26 17.16 -5.55
C ILE A 116 8.16 18.09 -6.75
N TYR A 117 7.47 17.65 -7.81
CA TYR A 117 7.30 18.40 -9.05
C TYR A 117 5.85 18.84 -9.33
N ASP A 118 4.90 18.45 -8.49
CA ASP A 118 3.48 18.77 -8.65
C ASP A 118 2.77 18.95 -7.31
N GLN A 119 1.57 19.52 -7.38
CA GLN A 119 0.76 19.80 -6.20
C GLN A 119 0.30 18.51 -5.46
N GLU A 120 -0.06 17.45 -6.18
CA GLU A 120 -0.53 16.21 -5.57
C GLU A 120 0.58 15.55 -4.76
N SER A 121 1.80 15.55 -5.28
CA SER A 121 2.98 15.02 -4.58
C SER A 121 3.32 15.80 -3.30
N CYS A 122 2.87 17.07 -3.16
CA CYS A 122 3.03 17.81 -1.91
C CYS A 122 2.34 17.12 -0.73
N ILE A 123 1.26 16.36 -0.95
CA ILE A 123 0.52 15.66 0.11
C ILE A 123 1.44 14.67 0.86
N ILE A 124 2.43 14.11 0.19
CA ILE A 124 3.39 13.15 0.76
C ILE A 124 4.79 13.74 0.96
N ALA A 125 4.94 15.06 0.83
CA ALA A 125 6.22 15.72 1.03
C ALA A 125 6.75 15.46 2.45
N GLY A 126 8.01 15.05 2.55
CA GLY A 126 8.66 14.70 3.82
C GLY A 126 8.27 13.34 4.42
N ASP A 127 7.28 12.65 3.87
CA ASP A 127 6.74 11.38 4.40
C ASP A 127 7.43 10.13 3.85
N ILE A 128 8.31 10.28 2.86
CA ILE A 128 8.93 9.14 2.18
C ILE A 128 10.31 8.85 2.81
N ALA A 129 10.53 7.60 3.17
CA ALA A 129 11.86 7.06 3.47
C ALA A 129 12.29 6.10 2.36
N ILE A 130 13.59 5.89 2.26
CA ILE A 130 14.17 4.79 1.51
C ILE A 130 15.05 3.99 2.46
N VAL A 131 14.96 2.68 2.39
CA VAL A 131 15.82 1.81 3.17
C VAL A 131 17.06 1.53 2.35
N GLU A 132 18.21 1.93 2.86
CA GLU A 132 19.53 1.67 2.24
C GLU A 132 19.93 0.21 2.52
N ASP A 133 19.21 -0.72 1.90
CA ASP A 133 19.53 -2.14 1.99
C ASP A 133 19.59 -2.73 0.58
N GLU A 134 20.53 -3.61 0.34
CA GLU A 134 20.55 -4.38 -0.90
C GLU A 134 19.39 -5.40 -0.86
N PHE A 135 18.72 -5.56 -2.00
CA PHE A 135 17.66 -6.56 -2.12
C PHE A 135 18.23 -7.96 -1.89
N GLU A 136 18.04 -8.50 -0.69
CA GLU A 136 18.48 -9.84 -0.30
C GLU A 136 17.38 -10.91 -0.46
N GLY A 137 16.30 -10.61 -1.16
CA GLY A 137 15.19 -11.53 -1.37
C GLY A 137 14.00 -11.29 -0.43
N ILE A 138 13.25 -12.34 -0.11
CA ILE A 138 11.99 -12.25 0.65
C ILE A 138 12.26 -11.84 2.11
N ALA A 139 11.45 -10.91 2.62
CA ALA A 139 11.45 -10.46 4.03
C ALA A 139 10.84 -11.54 4.96
N SER A 140 11.55 -12.66 5.11
CA SER A 140 11.07 -13.86 5.80
C SER A 140 11.45 -13.94 7.29
N SER A 141 12.22 -12.96 7.81
CA SER A 141 12.62 -12.92 9.20
C SER A 141 12.46 -11.54 9.82
N GLU A 142 12.35 -11.47 11.13
CA GLU A 142 12.23 -10.22 11.87
C GLU A 142 13.42 -9.29 11.62
N ASP A 143 14.64 -9.81 11.59
CA ASP A 143 15.85 -8.99 11.38
C ASP A 143 15.86 -8.30 10.01
N ARG A 144 15.34 -8.98 8.97
CA ARG A 144 15.19 -8.37 7.63
C ARG A 144 14.10 -7.31 7.55
N VAL A 145 13.05 -7.44 8.37
CA VAL A 145 11.91 -6.49 8.36
C VAL A 145 12.13 -5.31 9.28
N ARG A 146 12.94 -5.47 10.33
CA ARG A 146 13.14 -4.42 11.34
C ARG A 146 13.54 -3.06 10.75
N PRO A 147 14.48 -2.96 9.78
CA PRO A 147 14.82 -1.66 9.17
C PRO A 147 13.61 -0.97 8.53
N PHE A 148 12.70 -1.73 7.91
CA PHE A 148 11.47 -1.19 7.32
C PHE A 148 10.51 -0.70 8.41
N ALA A 149 10.33 -1.49 9.47
CA ALA A 149 9.48 -1.13 10.59
C ALA A 149 9.97 0.14 11.31
N GLU A 150 11.28 0.29 11.51
CA GLU A 150 11.91 1.48 12.09
C GLU A 150 11.77 2.72 11.18
N ALA A 151 11.91 2.54 9.88
CA ALA A 151 11.70 3.61 8.91
C ALA A 151 10.23 4.07 8.90
N LEU A 152 9.27 3.13 8.92
CA LEU A 152 7.83 3.40 8.95
C LEU A 152 7.36 4.01 10.28
N GLY A 153 8.07 3.77 11.36
CA GLY A 153 7.80 4.45 12.63
C GLY A 153 8.06 5.97 12.59
N LYS A 154 8.83 6.44 11.62
CA LYS A 154 9.18 7.84 11.40
C LYS A 154 8.47 8.45 10.20
N LYS A 155 8.26 7.67 9.14
CA LYS A 155 7.67 8.12 7.88
C LYS A 155 6.70 7.07 7.34
N PRO A 156 5.48 7.45 6.95
CA PRO A 156 4.44 6.48 6.57
C PRO A 156 4.62 5.80 5.20
N LEU A 157 5.64 6.17 4.42
CA LEU A 157 5.94 5.58 3.11
C LEU A 157 7.41 5.17 3.07
N VAL A 158 7.67 3.97 2.58
CA VAL A 158 9.02 3.44 2.38
C VAL A 158 9.15 2.90 0.95
N LEU A 159 10.18 3.37 0.25
CA LEU A 159 10.65 2.75 -0.99
C LEU A 159 11.67 1.65 -0.65
N LEU A 160 11.46 0.51 -1.28
CA LEU A 160 12.34 -0.65 -1.20
C LEU A 160 13.14 -0.74 -2.51
N PRO A 161 14.46 -0.46 -2.53
CA PRO A 161 15.27 -0.48 -3.74
C PRO A 161 15.12 -1.80 -4.51
N ASN A 162 14.91 -1.70 -5.83
CA ASN A 162 14.74 -2.84 -6.74
C ASN A 162 13.59 -3.81 -6.40
N HIS A 163 12.66 -3.42 -5.52
CA HIS A 163 11.62 -4.33 -5.03
C HIS A 163 10.22 -3.71 -5.17
N GLY A 164 9.93 -2.66 -4.44
CA GLY A 164 8.59 -2.10 -4.38
C GLY A 164 8.45 -0.98 -3.37
N ALA A 165 7.26 -0.89 -2.77
CA ALA A 165 6.98 0.11 -1.76
C ALA A 165 6.09 -0.44 -0.64
N ILE A 166 6.21 0.16 0.54
CA ILE A 166 5.32 -0.05 1.66
C ILE A 166 4.69 1.29 2.02
N THR A 167 3.38 1.31 2.18
CA THR A 167 2.66 2.46 2.72
C THR A 167 1.80 2.05 3.90
N THR A 168 1.65 2.95 4.85
CA THR A 168 0.89 2.72 6.06
C THR A 168 -0.20 3.77 6.23
N GLY A 169 -1.18 3.49 7.07
CA GLY A 169 -2.27 4.42 7.34
C GLY A 169 -3.01 4.10 8.64
N ARG A 170 -3.84 5.06 9.05
CA ARG A 170 -4.85 4.85 10.10
C ARG A 170 -5.98 3.93 9.66
N ASP A 171 -6.08 3.69 8.35
CA ASP A 171 -7.03 2.83 7.66
C ASP A 171 -6.48 2.41 6.28
N VAL A 172 -7.14 1.46 5.63
CA VAL A 172 -6.77 0.95 4.29
C VAL A 172 -6.81 2.05 3.24
N ARG A 173 -7.79 2.95 3.31
CA ARG A 173 -7.98 4.05 2.35
C ARG A 173 -6.79 4.98 2.35
N THR A 174 -6.34 5.36 3.55
CA THR A 174 -5.15 6.21 3.72
C THR A 174 -3.90 5.54 3.17
N ALA A 175 -3.67 4.25 3.47
CA ALA A 175 -2.53 3.51 2.96
C ALA A 175 -2.57 3.39 1.43
N MET A 176 -3.76 3.12 0.85
CA MET A 176 -3.96 3.01 -0.60
C MET A 176 -3.69 4.35 -1.31
N VAL A 177 -4.26 5.46 -0.82
CA VAL A 177 -4.05 6.78 -1.44
C VAL A 177 -2.57 7.19 -1.38
N ARG A 178 -1.88 6.91 -0.29
CA ARG A 178 -0.43 7.12 -0.18
C ARG A 178 0.35 6.33 -1.23
N MET A 179 -0.05 5.10 -1.54
CA MET A 179 0.58 4.30 -2.59
C MET A 179 0.38 4.93 -3.96
N ILE A 180 -0.83 5.40 -4.26
CA ILE A 180 -1.15 6.11 -5.52
C ILE A 180 -0.30 7.36 -5.67
N LEU A 181 -0.20 8.17 -4.63
CA LEU A 181 0.60 9.40 -4.63
C LEU A 181 2.09 9.12 -4.79
N LEU A 182 2.61 8.08 -4.12
CA LEU A 182 4.00 7.66 -4.25
C LEU A 182 4.33 7.21 -5.67
N GLU A 183 3.49 6.37 -6.26
CA GLU A 183 3.64 5.93 -7.66
C GLU A 183 3.60 7.12 -8.62
N GLY A 184 2.65 8.05 -8.42
CA GLY A 184 2.55 9.27 -9.22
C GLY A 184 3.80 10.15 -9.12
N ALA A 185 4.33 10.35 -7.90
CA ALA A 185 5.56 11.11 -7.68
C ALA A 185 6.76 10.46 -8.38
N CYS A 186 6.91 9.14 -8.28
CA CYS A 186 7.99 8.40 -8.95
C CYS A 186 7.86 8.49 -10.48
N ALA A 187 6.66 8.30 -11.04
CA ALA A 187 6.40 8.43 -12.48
C ALA A 187 6.72 9.84 -13.00
N ARG A 188 6.38 10.86 -12.22
CA ARG A 188 6.70 12.26 -12.52
C ARG A 188 8.21 12.47 -12.57
N ASN A 189 8.95 11.97 -11.59
CA ASN A 189 10.40 12.07 -11.54
C ASN A 189 11.07 11.40 -12.74
N ILE A 190 10.63 10.21 -13.14
CA ILE A 190 11.11 9.53 -14.35
C ILE A 190 10.85 10.38 -15.59
N SER A 191 9.65 10.93 -15.73
CA SER A 191 9.26 11.76 -16.87
C SER A 191 10.05 13.07 -16.94
N VAL A 192 10.26 13.72 -15.78
CA VAL A 192 11.06 14.96 -15.67
C VAL A 192 12.52 14.70 -16.03
N ALA A 193 13.10 13.60 -15.54
CA ALA A 193 14.47 13.21 -15.87
C ALA A 193 14.65 12.96 -17.37
N ALA A 194 13.69 12.29 -18.01
CA ALA A 194 13.70 12.06 -19.45
C ALA A 194 13.58 13.36 -20.24
N ALA A 195 12.68 14.26 -19.85
CA ALA A 195 12.49 15.56 -20.49
C ALA A 195 13.73 16.45 -20.35
N ALA A 196 14.32 16.50 -19.15
CA ALA A 196 15.56 17.25 -18.90
C ALA A 196 16.70 16.78 -19.81
N ARG A 197 16.87 15.46 -19.93
CA ARG A 197 17.87 14.87 -20.84
C ARG A 197 17.59 15.22 -22.30
N ALA A 198 16.34 15.17 -22.74
CA ALA A 198 15.96 15.42 -24.13
C ALA A 198 16.09 16.89 -24.55
N THR A 199 15.84 17.80 -23.61
CA THR A 199 15.81 19.26 -23.89
C THR A 199 17.10 19.99 -23.48
N GLY A 200 17.93 19.39 -22.64
CA GLY A 200 19.07 20.06 -22.01
C GLY A 200 18.65 21.09 -20.94
N MET A 201 17.36 21.18 -20.61
CA MET A 201 16.85 22.14 -19.61
C MET A 201 16.98 21.56 -18.20
N THR A 202 17.25 22.43 -17.22
CA THR A 202 17.27 22.06 -15.81
C THR A 202 15.88 22.14 -15.21
N PRO A 203 15.32 21.05 -14.67
CA PRO A 203 14.02 21.08 -14.01
C PRO A 203 14.11 21.78 -12.64
N HIS A 204 13.03 22.43 -12.24
CA HIS A 204 12.91 23.06 -10.93
C HIS A 204 11.87 22.30 -10.09
N ALA A 205 12.33 21.64 -9.05
CA ALA A 205 11.44 21.02 -8.06
C ALA A 205 10.83 22.11 -7.15
N ILE A 206 9.66 21.81 -6.59
CA ILE A 206 9.08 22.61 -5.50
C ILE A 206 10.02 22.46 -4.30
N SER A 207 10.45 23.57 -3.71
CA SER A 207 11.32 23.53 -2.53
C SER A 207 10.63 22.78 -1.37
N GLN A 208 11.42 22.16 -0.49
CA GLN A 208 10.88 21.42 0.64
C GLN A 208 9.96 22.28 1.51
N ASP A 209 10.33 23.53 1.77
CA ASP A 209 9.52 24.45 2.58
C ASP A 209 8.17 24.76 1.92
N HIS A 210 8.17 25.03 0.61
CA HIS A 210 6.93 25.23 -0.13
C HIS A 210 6.07 23.98 -0.22
N ALA A 211 6.69 22.81 -0.42
CA ALA A 211 5.97 21.55 -0.46
C ALA A 211 5.31 21.22 0.89
N LEU A 212 6.00 21.45 2.01
CA LEU A 212 5.46 21.27 3.35
C LEU A 212 4.35 22.27 3.68
N THR A 213 4.48 23.52 3.23
CA THR A 213 3.41 24.54 3.34
C THR A 213 2.18 24.11 2.55
N ALA A 214 2.35 23.69 1.30
CA ALA A 214 1.26 23.18 0.47
C ALA A 214 0.60 21.93 1.09
N LYS A 215 1.38 21.02 1.66
CA LYS A 215 0.87 19.86 2.40
C LYS A 215 -0.07 20.26 3.53
N GLN A 216 0.31 21.27 4.34
CA GLN A 216 -0.52 21.75 5.44
C GLN A 216 -1.84 22.36 4.95
N GLU A 217 -1.81 23.08 3.82
CA GLU A 217 -3.03 23.63 3.21
C GLU A 217 -3.92 22.52 2.64
N LEU A 218 -3.35 21.57 1.91
CA LEU A 218 -4.07 20.43 1.33
C LEU A 218 -4.68 19.52 2.41
N ALA A 219 -4.03 19.37 3.57
CA ALA A 219 -4.56 18.59 4.68
C ALA A 219 -5.87 19.13 5.26
N LYS A 220 -6.21 20.38 5.01
CA LYS A 220 -7.49 20.99 5.42
C LYS A 220 -8.65 20.58 4.51
N ILE A 221 -8.36 20.02 3.34
CA ILE A 221 -9.36 19.60 2.36
C ILE A 221 -9.77 18.15 2.65
N PRO A 222 -11.03 17.85 2.94
CA PRO A 222 -11.49 16.50 3.21
C PRO A 222 -11.67 15.69 1.92
N PHE A 223 -10.57 15.43 1.20
CA PHE A 223 -10.62 14.78 -0.12
C PHE A 223 -10.72 13.26 -0.06
N LEU A 224 -10.32 12.63 1.05
CA LEU A 224 -10.21 11.17 1.15
C LEU A 224 -11.57 10.46 1.00
N GLU A 225 -12.60 10.93 1.70
CA GLU A 225 -13.92 10.31 1.64
C GLU A 225 -14.58 10.44 0.25
N PRO A 226 -14.65 11.64 -0.38
CA PRO A 226 -15.17 11.76 -1.74
C PRO A 226 -14.39 10.93 -2.76
N LEU A 227 -13.07 10.85 -2.62
CA LEU A 227 -12.21 10.04 -3.49
C LEU A 227 -12.53 8.55 -3.33
N TRP A 228 -12.69 8.07 -2.09
CA TRP A 228 -13.04 6.69 -1.82
C TRP A 228 -14.42 6.33 -2.34
N GLU A 229 -15.41 7.21 -2.18
CA GLU A 229 -16.76 7.02 -2.73
C GLU A 229 -16.73 6.90 -4.27
N ASP A 230 -15.93 7.74 -4.95
CA ASP A 230 -15.74 7.64 -6.40
C ASP A 230 -15.08 6.31 -6.79
N PHE A 231 -14.07 5.86 -6.04
CA PHE A 231 -13.46 4.55 -6.25
C PHE A 231 -14.47 3.41 -6.11
N LEU A 232 -15.28 3.42 -5.06
CA LEU A 232 -16.33 2.42 -4.87
C LEU A 232 -17.36 2.45 -5.99
N LYS A 233 -17.75 3.63 -6.46
CA LYS A 233 -18.68 3.78 -7.59
C LYS A 233 -18.13 3.15 -8.86
N ARG A 234 -16.85 3.36 -9.16
CA ARG A 234 -16.18 2.74 -10.30
C ARG A 234 -16.07 1.22 -10.15
N LEU A 235 -15.67 0.73 -8.98
CA LEU A 235 -15.57 -0.70 -8.71
C LEU A 235 -16.95 -1.41 -8.79
N ARG A 236 -18.04 -0.79 -8.36
CA ARG A 236 -19.39 -1.38 -8.53
C ARG A 236 -19.75 -1.62 -10.00
N GLN A 237 -19.20 -0.83 -10.92
CA GLN A 237 -19.39 -1.00 -12.35
C GLN A 237 -18.46 -2.06 -12.95
N SER A 238 -17.21 -2.07 -12.52
CA SER A 238 -16.16 -2.92 -13.10
C SER A 238 -15.98 -4.27 -12.41
N ASP A 239 -16.36 -4.38 -11.13
CA ASP A 239 -16.18 -5.55 -10.25
C ASP A 239 -17.44 -5.82 -9.42
N PRO A 240 -18.61 -6.01 -10.05
CA PRO A 240 -19.89 -6.20 -9.34
C PRO A 240 -19.88 -7.42 -8.41
N ASP A 241 -19.04 -8.42 -8.70
CA ASP A 241 -18.85 -9.62 -7.90
C ASP A 241 -18.44 -9.32 -6.44
N LEU A 242 -17.68 -8.24 -6.20
CA LEU A 242 -17.31 -7.82 -4.85
C LEU A 242 -18.51 -7.41 -3.98
N PHE A 243 -19.58 -6.97 -4.56
CA PHE A 243 -20.73 -6.37 -3.88
C PHE A 243 -21.95 -7.30 -3.86
N THR A 244 -21.86 -8.46 -4.51
CA THR A 244 -22.89 -9.50 -4.44
C THR A 244 -22.67 -10.33 -3.18
N THR A 245 -23.55 -10.19 -2.19
CA THR A 245 -23.62 -11.12 -1.06
C THR A 245 -23.87 -12.52 -1.63
N LYS A 246 -22.95 -13.48 -1.44
CA LYS A 246 -23.27 -14.89 -1.64
C LYS A 246 -24.38 -15.23 -0.62
N VAL A 247 -25.62 -15.21 -1.07
CA VAL A 247 -26.68 -15.92 -0.36
C VAL A 247 -26.20 -17.39 -0.36
N ALA A 248 -25.88 -17.90 0.83
CA ALA A 248 -25.57 -19.30 1.00
C ALA A 248 -26.75 -20.09 0.41
N ALA A 249 -26.53 -20.73 -0.72
CA ALA A 249 -27.45 -21.73 -1.22
C ALA A 249 -27.37 -22.90 -0.24
N THR A 250 -28.27 -22.89 0.74
CA THR A 250 -28.60 -24.07 1.52
C THR A 250 -29.24 -25.04 0.55
N ALA A 251 -28.45 -26.04 0.13
CA ALA A 251 -28.95 -27.27 -0.45
C ALA A 251 -29.03 -28.33 0.63
#